data_05bcfe0a65e5a76f65bc66fdc336dee3
#
_entry.id   05bcfe0a65e5a76f65bc66fdc336dee3
#
_cell.length_a   1.000
_cell.length_b   1.000
_cell.length_c   1.000
_cell.angle_alpha   90.00
_cell.angle_beta   90.00
_cell.angle_gamma   90.00
#
_symmetry.space_group_name_H-M   'P 1'
#
loop_
_entity.id
_entity.type
_entity.pdbx_description
1 polymer ?
#
loop_
_entity_poly.entity_id
_entity_poly.type
_entity_poly.pdbx_seq_one_letter_code
_entity_poly.pdbx_strand_id
1 'polypeptide(L)'
;AAPTPVVAVTGVTLDVTELTLEVPATATLNATVEPADAANKNVVWASDNDAVATVAEGIVTAVAEGTATITVTTVDGGFTATCVVTVTEVESGVMNIIVLDTDAPMYDVLGRQVDKNYRGIVIQNGQVYLLR
;
A
#
# COMPACT_ATOMS: atom_id res chain seq x y z
N ALA A 1 13.95 13.47 -48.86
CA ALA A 1 12.71 13.63 -48.11
C ALA A 1 12.94 14.48 -46.88
N ALA A 2 11.97 15.28 -46.52
CA ALA A 2 12.05 16.07 -45.30
C ALA A 2 12.00 15.15 -44.07
N PRO A 3 12.82 15.40 -43.03
CA PRO A 3 12.72 14.62 -41.83
C PRO A 3 11.36 14.82 -41.16
N THR A 4 10.82 13.76 -40.55
CA THR A 4 9.60 13.89 -39.80
C THR A 4 9.86 14.75 -38.56
N PRO A 5 8.97 15.68 -38.23
CA PRO A 5 9.17 16.48 -37.03
C PRO A 5 9.12 15.61 -35.76
N VAL A 6 9.99 15.92 -34.84
CA VAL A 6 9.95 15.28 -33.53
C VAL A 6 8.79 15.87 -32.75
N VAL A 7 7.89 15.04 -32.29
CA VAL A 7 6.76 15.48 -31.50
C VAL A 7 7.20 15.51 -30.03
N ALA A 8 7.16 16.69 -29.45
CA ALA A 8 7.55 16.86 -28.06
C ALA A 8 6.41 16.44 -27.13
N VAL A 9 6.77 16.00 -25.93
CA VAL A 9 5.80 15.72 -24.87
C VAL A 9 5.19 17.04 -24.38
N THR A 10 3.89 17.05 -24.19
CA THR A 10 3.17 18.21 -23.66
C THR A 10 2.62 17.98 -22.24
N GLY A 11 2.63 16.75 -21.77
CA GLY A 11 2.16 16.45 -20.42
C GLY A 11 2.15 14.96 -20.13
N VAL A 12 1.85 14.63 -18.90
CA VAL A 12 1.69 13.26 -18.44
C VAL A 12 0.56 13.20 -17.43
N THR A 13 -0.20 12.13 -17.48
CA THR A 13 -1.30 11.89 -16.54
C THR A 13 -1.21 10.47 -16.01
N LEU A 14 -1.76 10.27 -14.82
CA LEU A 14 -1.88 8.94 -14.23
C LEU A 14 -3.35 8.52 -14.23
N ASP A 15 -3.57 7.23 -14.43
CA ASP A 15 -4.91 6.66 -14.37
C ASP A 15 -5.48 6.66 -12.94
N VAL A 16 -4.60 6.67 -11.95
CA VAL A 16 -4.97 6.70 -10.53
C VAL A 16 -4.17 7.79 -9.84
N THR A 17 -4.83 8.66 -9.11
CA THR A 17 -4.19 9.74 -8.36
C THR A 17 -4.15 9.47 -6.87
N GLU A 18 -4.95 8.52 -6.40
CA GLU A 18 -4.94 8.05 -5.02
C GLU A 18 -5.06 6.54 -5.01
N LEU A 19 -4.31 5.90 -4.15
CA LEU A 19 -4.24 4.45 -4.09
C LEU A 19 -4.09 4.03 -2.64
N THR A 20 -4.84 3.01 -2.25
CA THR A 20 -4.71 2.39 -0.93
C THR A 20 -4.26 0.96 -1.10
N LEU A 21 -3.18 0.58 -0.43
CA LEU A 21 -2.63 -0.76 -0.47
C LEU A 21 -2.47 -1.30 0.95
N GLU A 22 -2.55 -2.61 1.06
CA GLU A 22 -2.23 -3.33 2.29
C GLU A 22 -0.91 -4.05 2.10
N VAL A 23 -0.06 -4.05 3.12
CA VAL A 23 1.24 -4.73 3.05
C VAL A 23 0.99 -6.24 2.92
N PRO A 24 1.67 -6.94 2.01
CA PRO A 24 2.66 -6.54 1.02
C PRO A 24 2.10 -6.40 -0.40
N ALA A 25 0.93 -5.86 -0.56
CA ALA A 25 0.26 -5.80 -1.84
C ALA A 25 1.02 -4.94 -2.86
N THR A 26 0.75 -5.18 -4.13
CA THR A 26 1.30 -4.40 -5.22
C THR A 26 0.16 -3.85 -6.09
N ALA A 27 0.43 -2.75 -6.77
CA ALA A 27 -0.50 -2.17 -7.73
C ALA A 27 0.27 -1.61 -8.91
N THR A 28 -0.38 -1.55 -10.04
CA THR A 28 0.24 -0.99 -11.24
C THR A 28 -0.39 0.37 -11.54
N LEU A 29 0.44 1.38 -11.70
CA LEU A 29 0.03 2.69 -12.15
C LEU A 29 0.35 2.80 -13.64
N ASN A 30 -0.57 3.37 -14.40
CA ASN A 30 -0.38 3.59 -15.81
C ASN A 30 -0.24 5.08 -16.08
N ALA A 31 0.89 5.48 -16.63
CA ALA A 31 1.13 6.86 -17.00
C ALA A 31 0.82 7.01 -18.50
N THR A 32 0.09 8.04 -18.82
CA THR A 32 -0.21 8.39 -20.21
C THR A 32 0.55 9.66 -20.57
N VAL A 33 1.44 9.53 -21.54
CA VAL A 33 2.22 10.65 -22.04
C VAL A 33 1.47 11.28 -23.23
N GLU A 34 1.32 12.57 -23.20
CA GLU A 34 0.64 13.32 -24.24
C GLU A 34 1.63 14.12 -25.08
N PRO A 35 1.44 14.21 -26.37
CA PRO A 35 0.43 13.49 -27.16
C PRO A 35 0.81 12.04 -27.38
N ALA A 36 -0.15 11.23 -27.84
CA ALA A 36 0.08 9.79 -28.06
C ALA A 36 1.19 9.51 -29.09
N ASP A 37 1.45 10.43 -29.99
CA ASP A 37 2.50 10.33 -31.02
C ASP A 37 3.82 10.99 -30.59
N ALA A 38 3.97 11.35 -29.32
CA ALA A 38 5.24 11.90 -28.85
C ALA A 38 6.39 10.97 -29.15
N ALA A 39 7.52 11.55 -29.58
CA ALA A 39 8.68 10.77 -30.00
C ALA A 39 9.33 10.03 -28.85
N ASN A 40 9.35 10.66 -27.65
CA ASN A 40 9.92 10.06 -26.45
C ASN A 40 8.87 10.02 -25.34
N LYS A 41 8.32 8.85 -25.13
CA LYS A 41 7.31 8.63 -24.08
C LYS A 41 7.91 8.01 -22.82
N ASN A 42 9.23 8.01 -22.70
CA ASN A 42 9.88 7.46 -21.54
C ASN A 42 9.59 8.29 -20.30
N VAL A 43 9.41 7.61 -19.20
CA VAL A 43 9.11 8.24 -17.92
C VAL A 43 10.00 7.65 -16.84
N VAL A 44 10.21 8.43 -15.78
CA VAL A 44 10.94 8.00 -14.59
C VAL A 44 9.98 8.02 -13.42
N TRP A 45 10.03 6.98 -12.64
CA TRP A 45 9.17 6.83 -11.46
C TRP A 45 9.99 7.03 -10.20
N ALA A 46 9.40 7.68 -9.22
CA ALA A 46 10.05 7.90 -7.94
C ALA A 46 9.03 7.88 -6.80
N SER A 47 9.47 7.39 -5.65
CA SER A 47 8.68 7.45 -4.41
C SER A 47 9.37 8.44 -3.45
N ASP A 48 8.59 9.26 -2.79
CA ASP A 48 9.14 10.16 -1.78
C ASP A 48 9.40 9.47 -0.45
N ASN A 49 8.86 8.25 -0.28
CA ASN A 49 9.06 7.49 0.95
C ASN A 49 9.13 5.99 0.63
N ASP A 50 10.32 5.53 0.29
CA ASP A 50 10.56 4.13 -0.04
C ASP A 50 10.38 3.19 1.15
N ALA A 51 10.39 3.73 2.37
CA ALA A 51 10.13 2.93 3.56
C ALA A 51 8.65 2.55 3.68
N VAL A 52 7.77 3.28 3.02
CA VAL A 52 6.32 3.02 3.00
C VAL A 52 5.92 2.30 1.74
N ALA A 53 6.34 2.81 0.59
CA ALA A 53 6.03 2.20 -0.70
C ALA A 53 7.15 2.48 -1.69
N THR A 54 7.50 1.47 -2.46
CA THR A 54 8.49 1.59 -3.54
C THR A 54 7.79 1.54 -4.87
N VAL A 55 8.44 2.07 -5.90
CA VAL A 55 7.90 2.04 -7.26
C VAL A 55 9.01 1.63 -8.23
N ALA A 56 8.65 0.78 -9.18
CA ALA A 56 9.52 0.37 -10.27
C ALA A 56 8.67 0.22 -11.53
N GLU A 57 8.97 1.01 -12.55
CA GLU A 57 8.27 0.95 -13.84
C GLU A 57 6.74 0.98 -13.70
N GLY A 58 6.24 1.81 -12.77
CA GLY A 58 4.82 1.94 -12.50
C GLY A 58 4.24 0.92 -11.55
N ILE A 59 5.02 -0.05 -11.11
CA ILE A 59 4.55 -1.04 -10.14
C ILE A 59 4.90 -0.55 -8.74
N VAL A 60 3.88 -0.31 -7.96
CA VAL A 60 4.01 0.15 -6.58
C VAL A 60 3.92 -1.05 -5.65
N THR A 61 4.88 -1.16 -4.75
CA THR A 61 4.90 -2.23 -3.75
C THR A 61 4.77 -1.62 -2.37
N ALA A 62 3.78 -2.05 -1.61
CA ALA A 62 3.59 -1.62 -0.24
C ALA A 62 4.63 -2.29 0.66
N VAL A 63 5.34 -1.50 1.46
CA VAL A 63 6.42 -1.98 2.32
C VAL A 63 6.02 -1.91 3.79
N ALA A 64 5.47 -0.78 4.22
CA ALA A 64 5.08 -0.55 5.60
C ALA A 64 3.93 0.46 5.66
N GLU A 65 3.23 0.49 6.77
CA GLU A 65 2.15 1.43 7.01
C GLU A 65 2.65 2.88 6.90
N GLY A 66 1.85 3.72 6.27
CA GLY A 66 2.15 5.14 6.11
C GLY A 66 1.60 5.69 4.80
N THR A 67 2.14 6.82 4.39
CA THR A 67 1.77 7.48 3.15
C THR A 67 3.02 7.80 2.34
N ALA A 68 2.96 7.51 1.05
CA ALA A 68 4.03 7.84 0.11
C ALA A 68 3.41 8.51 -1.12
N THR A 69 4.14 9.42 -1.74
CA THR A 69 3.73 10.03 -3.00
C THR A 69 4.59 9.48 -4.11
N ILE A 70 3.95 8.89 -5.09
CA ILE A 70 4.63 8.37 -6.27
C ILE A 70 4.57 9.45 -7.34
N THR A 71 5.72 9.79 -7.89
CA THR A 71 5.84 10.80 -8.93
C THR A 71 6.35 10.14 -10.20
N VAL A 72 5.68 10.41 -11.31
CA VAL A 72 6.17 10.05 -12.62
C VAL A 72 6.60 11.32 -13.33
N THR A 73 7.76 11.28 -13.98
CA THR A 73 8.34 12.43 -14.68
C THR A 73 8.68 12.01 -16.10
N THR A 74 8.25 12.77 -17.09
CA THR A 74 8.65 12.50 -18.47
C THR A 74 10.10 12.88 -18.68
N VAL A 75 10.82 12.06 -19.44
CA VAL A 75 12.21 12.32 -19.81
C VAL A 75 12.28 13.54 -20.72
N ASP A 76 11.33 13.63 -21.67
CA ASP A 76 11.22 14.77 -22.56
C ASP A 76 10.29 15.81 -21.91
N GLY A 77 10.77 17.01 -21.71
CA GLY A 77 9.99 18.12 -21.19
C GLY A 77 9.85 18.19 -19.68
N GLY A 78 10.14 17.11 -18.95
CA GLY A 78 10.13 17.13 -17.48
C GLY A 78 8.75 17.31 -16.87
N PHE A 79 7.69 16.88 -17.53
CA PHE A 79 6.33 16.95 -16.96
C PHE A 79 6.14 15.89 -15.91
N THR A 80 5.36 16.20 -14.89
CA THR A 80 5.15 15.31 -13.75
C THR A 80 3.67 15.06 -13.47
N ALA A 81 3.40 13.88 -12.91
CA ALA A 81 2.11 13.54 -12.33
C ALA A 81 2.35 12.77 -11.05
N THR A 82 1.45 12.88 -10.10
CA THR A 82 1.62 12.25 -8.78
C THR A 82 0.43 11.39 -8.41
N CYS A 83 0.72 10.37 -7.59
CA CYS A 83 -0.30 9.51 -6.99
C CYS A 83 0.03 9.37 -5.50
N VAL A 84 -0.94 9.65 -4.66
CA VAL A 84 -0.79 9.48 -3.22
C VAL A 84 -1.12 8.03 -2.88
N VAL A 85 -0.17 7.33 -2.29
CA VAL A 85 -0.34 5.94 -1.88
C VAL A 85 -0.43 5.89 -0.37
N THR A 86 -1.54 5.38 0.12
CA THR A 86 -1.73 5.12 1.54
C THR A 86 -1.58 3.62 1.77
N VAL A 87 -0.64 3.25 2.64
CA VAL A 87 -0.39 1.85 2.96
C VAL A 87 -0.91 1.56 4.35
N THR A 88 -1.69 0.50 4.47
CA THR A 88 -2.18 0.02 5.74
C THR A 88 -1.59 -1.36 6.02
N GLU A 89 -1.42 -1.70 7.31
CA GLU A 89 -1.00 -3.03 7.66
C GLU A 89 -2.23 -3.91 7.79
N VAL A 90 -2.12 -5.12 7.25
CA VAL A 90 -3.09 -6.16 7.55
C VAL A 90 -2.65 -6.77 8.86
N GLU A 91 -3.41 -6.51 9.89
CA GLU A 91 -3.16 -7.18 11.14
C GLU A 91 -3.64 -8.61 11.00
N SER A 92 -2.69 -9.50 10.87
CA SER A 92 -3.07 -10.90 10.80
C SER A 92 -3.49 -11.37 12.18
N GLY A 93 -4.63 -11.86 12.24
CA GLY A 93 -5.14 -12.44 13.46
C GLY A 93 -5.72 -11.53 14.45
N VAL A 94 -6.12 -10.37 14.17
CA VAL A 94 -6.70 -9.71 14.96
C VAL A 94 -7.50 -9.25 15.30
N MET A 95 -7.66 -8.98 16.07
CA MET A 95 -8.46 -8.80 16.97
C MET A 95 -8.79 -7.53 17.24
N ASN A 96 -9.82 -7.20 16.93
CA ASN A 96 -10.55 -6.17 17.57
C ASN A 96 -10.32 -6.19 19.02
N ILE A 97 -10.22 -5.07 19.62
CA ILE A 97 -10.18 -4.99 21.05
C ILE A 97 -11.44 -5.60 21.55
N ILE A 98 -11.29 -6.72 22.19
CA ILE A 98 -12.38 -7.39 22.79
C ILE A 98 -12.29 -7.11 24.27
N VAL A 99 -13.30 -6.49 24.78
CA VAL A 99 -13.41 -6.34 26.22
C VAL A 99 -13.79 -7.70 26.77
N LEU A 100 -12.83 -8.36 27.42
CA LEU A 100 -13.10 -9.62 28.04
C LEU A 100 -14.08 -9.42 29.18
N ASP A 101 -15.06 -10.31 29.28
CA ASP A 101 -15.96 -10.31 30.39
C ASP A 101 -15.19 -10.77 31.64
N THR A 102 -14.97 -9.86 32.58
CA THR A 102 -14.19 -10.18 33.77
C THR A 102 -14.93 -11.12 34.74
N ASP A 103 -16.24 -11.26 34.56
CA ASP A 103 -17.01 -12.17 35.37
C ASP A 103 -17.09 -13.58 34.80
N ALA A 104 -16.74 -13.76 33.55
CA ALA A 104 -16.77 -15.06 32.88
C ALA A 104 -15.42 -15.75 33.02
N PRO A 105 -15.40 -17.06 33.27
CA PRO A 105 -14.13 -17.77 33.37
C PRO A 105 -13.46 -17.86 31.99
N MET A 106 -12.15 -17.74 32.00
CA MET A 106 -11.32 -17.94 30.83
C MET A 106 -10.57 -19.26 30.96
N TYR A 107 -10.44 -19.97 29.86
CA TYR A 107 -9.75 -21.26 29.83
C TYR A 107 -8.67 -21.23 28.76
N ASP A 108 -7.57 -21.89 29.03
CA ASP A 108 -6.54 -22.09 28.00
C ASP A 108 -6.94 -23.21 27.03
N VAL A 109 -6.09 -23.50 26.05
CA VAL A 109 -6.39 -24.52 25.05
C VAL A 109 -6.44 -25.92 25.63
N LEU A 110 -5.94 -26.12 26.83
CA LEU A 110 -5.97 -27.40 27.52
C LEU A 110 -7.17 -27.52 28.45
N GLY A 111 -8.04 -26.50 28.49
CA GLY A 111 -9.22 -26.49 29.33
C GLY A 111 -9.01 -26.05 30.77
N ARG A 112 -7.83 -25.51 31.08
CA ARG A 112 -7.54 -25.04 32.43
C ARG A 112 -7.99 -23.60 32.60
N GLN A 113 -8.60 -23.33 33.74
CA GLN A 113 -9.01 -21.96 34.04
C GLN A 113 -7.78 -21.07 34.25
N VAL A 114 -7.78 -19.91 33.58
CA VAL A 114 -6.71 -18.92 33.69
C VAL A 114 -7.27 -17.58 34.10
N ASP A 115 -6.41 -16.70 34.60
CA ASP A 115 -6.83 -15.37 35.01
C ASP A 115 -6.49 -14.31 33.92
N LYS A 116 -6.86 -13.07 34.18
CA LYS A 116 -6.64 -11.98 33.24
C LYS A 116 -5.16 -11.66 33.00
N ASN A 117 -4.27 -12.17 33.83
CA ASN A 117 -2.84 -11.96 33.65
C ASN A 117 -2.20 -13.04 32.77
N TYR A 118 -2.96 -14.05 32.39
CA TYR A 118 -2.47 -15.10 31.51
C TYR A 118 -2.14 -14.53 30.13
N ARG A 119 -1.06 -15.02 29.56
CA ARG A 119 -0.66 -14.70 28.20
C ARG A 119 -0.70 -15.97 27.37
N GLY A 120 -1.32 -15.89 26.20
CA GLY A 120 -1.48 -17.03 25.31
C GLY A 120 -2.90 -17.12 24.80
N ILE A 121 -3.24 -18.27 24.27
CA ILE A 121 -4.57 -18.49 23.70
C ILE A 121 -5.54 -18.87 24.80
N VAL A 122 -6.65 -18.17 24.90
CA VAL A 122 -7.73 -18.47 25.86
C VAL A 122 -9.05 -18.65 25.14
N ILE A 123 -9.94 -19.41 25.78
CA ILE A 123 -11.30 -19.61 25.29
C ILE A 123 -12.23 -19.05 26.35
N GLN A 124 -13.12 -18.14 25.91
CA GLN A 124 -14.11 -17.54 26.78
C GLN A 124 -15.42 -17.43 26.04
N ASN A 125 -16.49 -17.90 26.64
CA ASN A 125 -17.82 -17.88 26.02
C ASN A 125 -17.88 -18.54 24.63
N GLY A 126 -17.05 -19.57 24.42
CA GLY A 126 -16.97 -20.23 23.13
C GLY A 126 -16.13 -19.48 22.09
N GLN A 127 -15.51 -18.39 22.46
CA GLN A 127 -14.66 -17.59 21.59
C GLN A 127 -13.20 -17.80 21.95
N VAL A 128 -12.34 -17.73 20.93
CA VAL A 128 -10.90 -17.90 21.09
C VAL A 128 -10.23 -16.53 21.02
N TYR A 129 -9.41 -16.23 22.01
CA TYR A 129 -8.69 -14.95 22.10
C TYR A 129 -7.20 -15.21 22.29
N LEU A 130 -6.37 -14.28 21.81
CA LEU A 130 -4.95 -14.30 22.07
C LEU A 130 -4.59 -13.18 23.01
N LEU A 131 -4.11 -13.52 24.19
CA LEU A 131 -3.63 -12.56 25.17
C LEU A 131 -2.12 -12.41 25.05
N ARG A 132 -1.67 -11.18 24.91
CA ARG A 132 -0.26 -10.85 24.79
C ARG A 132 0.22 -10.00 25.95
#